data_02aaaea990979f54597122581b0155db
#
_entry.id   02aaaea990979f54597122581b0155db
#
_cell.length_a   1.000
_cell.length_b   1.000
_cell.length_c   1.000
_cell.angle_alpha   90.00
_cell.angle_beta   90.00
_cell.angle_gamma   90.00
#
_symmetry.space_group_name_H-M   'P 1'
#
loop_
_entity.id
_entity.type
_entity.pdbx_description
1 polymer ?
#
loop_
_entity_poly.entity_id
_entity_poly.type
_entity_poly.pdbx_seq_one_letter_code
_entity_poly.pdbx_strand_id
1 'polypeptide(L)'
;VPNVKGGASVPLSENETGMKKADPQYMGLYGQLGQYWGEQPGTSGPVYVGAFVMFLFLLGIFIVRGPMKWALVAGTVFSILLSWGKNFMGLTDFFIDYVPMYSKFRAVSSILVIAEFTIPLLAVMALREVINRPQLLREQARAFYISLALTAGISLLFALAPGFFFSSFVSSMEMSALQNAIPAEQLAPILVNLEEVRQAIFTADAWRSFFIVLIGVALLWAYCAGKLKAGLLVGALTVLCLADMWSVNKRYLYDEQFVAKGTEMQPFSQPTATDKEILKDTTLDYRVLNLSVNTFNENNTAYWHKSIGGYHAAKLRRYQEIIEEHIQGEITSLFKKFPEAGADMTKLDANLTPVLNMLNTRYFIFPLQGGETVPVFNPYALGNAWFVDEVEYVDNANGEIDALHRINPRNTAVVDRKFAEVLKPVAATDTVQCIYFSVGIVHIF
;
A
#
# COMPACT_ATOMS: atom_id res chain seq x y z
N VAL A 1 1.53 -21.34 -8.61
CA VAL A 1 2.65 -20.94 -7.74
C VAL A 1 2.22 -19.70 -6.97
N PRO A 2 2.23 -19.71 -5.61
CA PRO A 2 1.61 -18.66 -4.81
C PRO A 2 2.31 -17.30 -4.94
N ASN A 3 3.61 -17.29 -5.03
CA ASN A 3 4.42 -16.07 -4.98
C ASN A 3 5.40 -16.03 -6.16
N VAL A 4 4.88 -15.91 -7.37
CA VAL A 4 5.72 -15.92 -8.58
C VAL A 4 6.80 -14.83 -8.54
N LYS A 5 6.47 -13.65 -8.01
CA LYS A 5 7.45 -12.56 -7.77
C LYS A 5 7.75 -12.31 -6.29
N GLY A 6 7.71 -13.38 -5.48
CA GLY A 6 7.83 -13.27 -4.05
C GLY A 6 6.56 -12.66 -3.43
N GLY A 7 6.42 -12.76 -2.15
CA GLY A 7 5.31 -12.12 -1.43
C GLY A 7 5.14 -12.72 -0.05
N ALA A 8 5.33 -11.87 0.94
CA ALA A 8 5.06 -12.09 2.33
C ALA A 8 5.16 -10.72 3.03
N SER A 9 4.54 -10.58 4.19
CA SER A 9 4.67 -9.37 5.00
C SER A 9 5.95 -9.34 5.83
N VAL A 10 6.63 -10.48 5.95
CA VAL A 10 7.88 -10.62 6.72
C VAL A 10 9.12 -10.28 5.88
N PRO A 11 10.21 -9.84 6.52
CA PRO A 11 11.50 -9.66 5.87
C PRO A 11 12.02 -10.92 5.21
N LEU A 12 12.96 -10.76 4.27
CA LEU A 12 13.60 -11.87 3.58
C LEU A 12 14.36 -12.79 4.54
N SER A 13 14.96 -12.22 5.59
CA SER A 13 15.70 -12.95 6.65
C SER A 13 14.86 -13.97 7.40
N GLU A 14 13.53 -13.85 7.42
CA GLU A 14 12.65 -14.79 8.09
C GLU A 14 12.23 -15.98 7.21
N ASN A 15 12.67 -16.02 5.96
CA ASN A 15 12.38 -17.13 5.07
C ASN A 15 13.44 -18.23 5.19
N GLU A 16 13.14 -19.29 5.93
CA GLU A 16 14.08 -20.41 6.18
C GLU A 16 14.65 -21.03 4.88
N THR A 17 13.83 -21.12 3.83
CA THR A 17 14.25 -21.73 2.56
C THR A 17 15.27 -20.84 1.84
N GLY A 18 15.02 -19.54 1.80
CA GLY A 18 15.95 -18.59 1.22
C GLY A 18 17.23 -18.49 2.03
N MET A 19 17.11 -18.41 3.36
CA MET A 19 18.27 -18.24 4.24
C MET A 19 19.25 -19.40 4.21
N LYS A 20 18.88 -20.60 3.78
CA LYS A 20 19.82 -21.69 3.49
C LYS A 20 20.82 -21.37 2.36
N LYS A 21 20.52 -20.39 1.54
CA LYS A 21 21.37 -19.90 0.44
C LYS A 21 21.99 -18.53 0.72
N ALA A 22 21.60 -17.89 1.81
CA ALA A 22 22.10 -16.59 2.19
C ALA A 22 23.55 -16.66 2.68
N ASP A 23 24.37 -15.72 2.24
CA ASP A 23 25.70 -15.51 2.81
C ASP A 23 25.54 -14.82 4.17
N PRO A 24 26.15 -15.36 5.25
CA PRO A 24 26.05 -14.77 6.59
C PRO A 24 26.44 -13.30 6.69
N GLN A 25 27.34 -12.84 5.82
CA GLN A 25 27.78 -11.43 5.82
C GLN A 25 26.66 -10.45 5.41
N TYR A 26 25.59 -10.90 4.70
CA TYR A 26 24.50 -10.06 4.21
C TYR A 26 23.22 -10.16 5.05
N MET A 27 23.24 -10.90 6.16
CA MET A 27 22.04 -11.11 7.00
C MET A 27 21.40 -9.81 7.49
N GLY A 28 22.21 -8.79 7.83
CA GLY A 28 21.72 -7.48 8.23
C GLY A 28 20.94 -6.76 7.11
N LEU A 29 21.36 -6.92 5.87
CA LEU A 29 20.68 -6.41 4.70
C LEU A 29 19.35 -7.16 4.45
N TYR A 30 19.36 -8.47 4.56
CA TYR A 30 18.17 -9.31 4.36
C TYR A 30 17.07 -9.07 5.41
N GLY A 31 17.43 -8.57 6.58
CA GLY A 31 16.47 -8.08 7.58
C GLY A 31 15.72 -6.81 7.16
N GLN A 32 16.25 -6.07 6.19
CA GLN A 32 15.63 -4.84 5.68
C GLN A 32 14.93 -5.03 4.32
N LEU A 33 15.27 -6.09 3.58
CA LEU A 33 14.70 -6.39 2.28
C LEU A 33 13.42 -7.23 2.40
N GLY A 34 12.42 -6.90 1.59
CA GLY A 34 11.20 -7.69 1.44
C GLY A 34 11.41 -8.92 0.55
N GLN A 35 10.49 -9.88 0.67
CA GLN A 35 10.48 -11.05 -0.21
C GLN A 35 9.95 -10.74 -1.61
N TYR A 36 9.13 -9.69 -1.76
CA TYR A 36 8.56 -9.28 -3.04
C TYR A 36 9.58 -8.54 -3.91
N TRP A 37 9.69 -8.97 -5.16
CA TRP A 37 10.58 -8.39 -6.18
C TRP A 37 9.84 -8.00 -7.47
N GLY A 38 8.54 -7.75 -7.38
CA GLY A 38 7.72 -7.22 -8.47
C GLY A 38 7.79 -5.71 -8.59
N GLU A 39 7.23 -5.18 -9.68
CA GLU A 39 7.24 -3.75 -10.02
C GLU A 39 6.05 -2.96 -9.43
N GLN A 40 5.30 -3.54 -8.51
CA GLN A 40 4.19 -2.87 -7.81
C GLN A 40 4.47 -2.82 -6.29
N PRO A 41 5.40 -1.98 -5.83
CA PRO A 41 5.68 -1.86 -4.39
C PRO A 41 4.47 -1.30 -3.64
N GLY A 42 4.38 -1.62 -2.36
CA GLY A 42 3.31 -1.13 -1.49
C GLY A 42 1.98 -1.88 -1.60
N THR A 43 1.87 -2.90 -2.47
CA THR A 43 0.74 -3.82 -2.47
C THR A 43 1.09 -5.05 -1.63
N SER A 44 0.27 -5.36 -0.63
CA SER A 44 0.43 -6.53 0.22
C SER A 44 -0.91 -7.25 0.34
N GLY A 45 -0.86 -8.57 0.32
CA GLY A 45 -2.03 -9.41 0.48
C GLY A 45 -1.97 -10.68 -0.37
N PRO A 46 -2.52 -11.78 0.13
CA PRO A 46 -2.52 -13.05 -0.59
C PRO A 46 -3.61 -13.05 -1.67
N VAL A 47 -3.26 -12.70 -2.90
CA VAL A 47 -4.13 -12.94 -4.06
C VAL A 47 -3.88 -14.35 -4.58
N TYR A 48 -4.19 -15.34 -3.76
CA TYR A 48 -3.92 -16.74 -4.05
C TYR A 48 -5.17 -17.60 -3.88
N VAL A 49 -5.57 -18.25 -4.95
CA VAL A 49 -6.80 -19.07 -4.99
C VAL A 49 -6.58 -20.57 -4.79
N GLY A 50 -5.33 -21.00 -4.63
CA GLY A 50 -4.95 -22.40 -4.50
C GLY A 50 -4.49 -23.05 -5.82
N ALA A 51 -3.43 -23.87 -5.75
CA ALA A 51 -2.84 -24.48 -6.94
C ALA A 51 -3.80 -25.48 -7.60
N PHE A 52 -4.46 -26.32 -6.82
CA PHE A 52 -5.43 -27.29 -7.33
C PHE A 52 -6.75 -26.62 -7.78
N VAL A 53 -7.15 -25.55 -7.11
CA VAL A 53 -8.32 -24.75 -7.52
C VAL A 53 -8.10 -24.15 -8.92
N MET A 54 -6.89 -23.67 -9.20
CA MET A 54 -6.54 -23.16 -10.53
C MET A 54 -6.59 -24.27 -11.61
N PHE A 55 -6.17 -25.49 -11.28
CA PHE A 55 -6.34 -26.64 -12.18
C PHE A 55 -7.82 -26.90 -12.49
N LEU A 56 -8.68 -26.93 -11.45
CA LEU A 56 -10.12 -27.12 -11.62
C LEU A 56 -10.77 -25.97 -12.40
N PHE A 57 -10.33 -24.73 -12.20
CA PHE A 57 -10.80 -23.58 -12.95
C PHE A 57 -10.52 -23.75 -14.45
N LEU A 58 -9.26 -24.06 -14.81
CA LEU A 58 -8.89 -24.28 -16.20
C LEU A 58 -9.65 -25.47 -16.81
N LEU A 59 -9.80 -26.57 -16.08
CA LEU A 59 -10.63 -27.69 -16.50
C LEU A 59 -12.08 -27.25 -16.71
N GLY A 60 -12.61 -26.42 -15.82
CA GLY A 60 -13.97 -25.87 -15.86
C GLY A 60 -14.26 -25.06 -17.12
N ILE A 61 -13.29 -24.34 -17.66
CA ILE A 61 -13.43 -23.62 -18.94
C ILE A 61 -13.85 -24.57 -20.06
N PHE A 62 -13.34 -25.80 -20.02
CA PHE A 62 -13.63 -26.79 -21.06
C PHE A 62 -14.92 -27.61 -20.79
N ILE A 63 -15.08 -28.09 -19.53
CA ILE A 63 -16.12 -29.09 -19.23
C ILE A 63 -17.44 -28.52 -18.75
N VAL A 64 -17.46 -27.34 -18.13
CA VAL A 64 -18.70 -26.70 -17.65
C VAL A 64 -19.46 -26.14 -18.84
N ARG A 65 -20.78 -26.34 -18.85
CA ARG A 65 -21.69 -25.88 -19.92
C ARG A 65 -22.52 -24.68 -19.46
N GLY A 66 -22.97 -23.89 -20.40
CA GLY A 66 -23.87 -22.74 -20.15
C GLY A 66 -23.20 -21.38 -20.16
N PRO A 67 -23.98 -20.28 -20.16
CA PRO A 67 -23.48 -18.92 -20.30
C PRO A 67 -22.72 -18.42 -19.05
N MET A 68 -23.08 -18.92 -17.86
CA MET A 68 -22.44 -18.55 -16.61
C MET A 68 -20.91 -18.73 -16.64
N LYS A 69 -20.44 -19.83 -17.24
CA LYS A 69 -19.01 -20.08 -17.43
C LYS A 69 -18.31 -18.89 -18.10
N TRP A 70 -18.86 -18.38 -19.17
CA TRP A 70 -18.23 -17.27 -19.91
C TRP A 70 -18.25 -15.96 -19.14
N ALA A 71 -19.31 -15.70 -18.34
CA ALA A 71 -19.35 -14.56 -17.45
C ALA A 71 -18.24 -14.64 -16.38
N LEU A 72 -18.05 -15.82 -15.78
CA LEU A 72 -16.98 -16.04 -14.80
C LEU A 72 -15.59 -15.89 -15.41
N VAL A 73 -15.36 -16.47 -16.59
CA VAL A 73 -14.07 -16.34 -17.30
C VAL A 73 -13.81 -14.89 -17.70
N ALA A 74 -14.81 -14.20 -18.26
CA ALA A 74 -14.67 -12.79 -18.65
C ALA A 74 -14.39 -11.91 -17.44
N GLY A 75 -15.11 -12.08 -16.33
CA GLY A 75 -14.87 -11.37 -15.08
C GLY A 75 -13.46 -11.60 -14.53
N THR A 76 -12.99 -12.86 -14.56
CA THR A 76 -11.61 -13.21 -14.16
C THR A 76 -10.57 -12.50 -15.02
N VAL A 77 -10.66 -12.64 -16.33
CA VAL A 77 -9.68 -12.06 -17.27
C VAL A 77 -9.68 -10.54 -17.16
N PHE A 78 -10.85 -9.94 -17.12
CA PHE A 78 -10.99 -8.49 -17.03
C PHE A 78 -10.44 -7.92 -15.72
N SER A 79 -10.71 -8.56 -14.58
CA SER A 79 -10.17 -8.13 -13.30
C SER A 79 -8.64 -8.27 -13.23
N ILE A 80 -8.07 -9.32 -13.83
CA ILE A 80 -6.62 -9.50 -13.94
C ILE A 80 -5.99 -8.39 -14.80
N LEU A 81 -6.57 -8.10 -15.98
CA LEU A 81 -6.06 -7.06 -16.88
C LEU A 81 -6.08 -5.67 -16.21
N LEU A 82 -7.18 -5.33 -15.53
CA LEU A 82 -7.27 -4.06 -14.81
C LEU A 82 -6.30 -3.98 -13.62
N SER A 83 -6.03 -5.10 -12.95
CA SER A 83 -5.11 -5.13 -11.80
C SER A 83 -3.65 -4.83 -12.17
N TRP A 84 -3.30 -4.94 -13.46
CA TRP A 84 -1.93 -4.64 -13.93
C TRP A 84 -1.57 -3.16 -13.82
N GLY A 85 -2.55 -2.26 -13.79
CA GLY A 85 -2.35 -0.83 -13.57
C GLY A 85 -1.23 -0.26 -14.45
N LYS A 86 -0.18 0.28 -13.83
CA LYS A 86 0.98 0.86 -14.55
C LYS A 86 1.71 -0.10 -15.50
N ASN A 87 1.57 -1.41 -15.31
CA ASN A 87 2.18 -2.39 -16.20
C ASN A 87 1.38 -2.60 -17.50
N PHE A 88 0.19 -1.99 -17.61
CA PHE A 88 -0.62 -2.00 -18.83
C PHE A 88 -1.31 -0.64 -19.03
N MET A 89 -0.49 0.41 -19.22
CA MET A 89 -0.95 1.80 -19.27
C MET A 89 -2.03 2.04 -20.32
N GLY A 90 -1.95 1.45 -21.50
CA GLY A 90 -2.98 1.68 -22.54
C GLY A 90 -4.40 1.34 -22.11
N LEU A 91 -4.60 0.28 -21.31
CA LEU A 91 -5.90 -0.03 -20.72
C LEU A 91 -6.21 0.89 -19.55
N THR A 92 -5.21 1.17 -18.72
CA THR A 92 -5.37 2.00 -17.53
C THR A 92 -5.75 3.43 -17.89
N ASP A 93 -5.09 4.04 -18.88
CA ASP A 93 -5.39 5.39 -19.37
C ASP A 93 -6.80 5.45 -19.96
N PHE A 94 -7.19 4.45 -20.76
CA PHE A 94 -8.56 4.36 -21.26
C PHE A 94 -9.59 4.39 -20.14
N PHE A 95 -9.35 3.65 -19.04
CA PHE A 95 -10.27 3.64 -17.91
C PHE A 95 -10.23 4.94 -17.10
N ILE A 96 -9.08 5.57 -16.94
CA ILE A 96 -8.94 6.86 -16.27
C ILE A 96 -9.71 7.96 -17.01
N ASP A 97 -9.62 7.97 -18.35
CA ASP A 97 -10.16 9.03 -19.18
C ASP A 97 -11.66 8.87 -19.46
N TYR A 98 -12.13 7.64 -19.66
CA TYR A 98 -13.47 7.38 -20.14
C TYR A 98 -14.42 6.73 -19.16
N VAL A 99 -13.91 6.12 -18.07
CA VAL A 99 -14.80 5.45 -17.10
C VAL A 99 -15.01 6.34 -15.86
N PRO A 100 -16.25 6.80 -15.65
CA PRO A 100 -16.55 7.66 -14.50
C PRO A 100 -16.09 7.03 -13.18
N MET A 101 -15.52 7.84 -12.31
CA MET A 101 -15.05 7.45 -10.96
C MET A 101 -13.82 6.53 -10.91
N TYR A 102 -13.36 5.93 -12.01
CA TYR A 102 -12.20 5.01 -11.99
C TYR A 102 -10.94 5.70 -11.46
N SER A 103 -10.69 6.95 -11.84
CA SER A 103 -9.55 7.77 -11.37
C SER A 103 -9.53 8.04 -9.86
N LYS A 104 -10.61 7.71 -9.13
CA LYS A 104 -10.69 7.87 -7.67
C LYS A 104 -10.16 6.65 -6.90
N PHE A 105 -9.97 5.52 -7.56
CA PHE A 105 -9.41 4.32 -6.95
C PHE A 105 -7.89 4.34 -7.05
N ARG A 106 -7.20 4.12 -5.92
CA ARG A 106 -5.72 4.12 -5.85
C ARG A 106 -5.11 2.73 -5.93
N ALA A 107 -5.75 1.76 -5.29
CA ALA A 107 -5.27 0.38 -5.22
C ALA A 107 -5.95 -0.47 -6.31
N VAL A 108 -5.46 -0.36 -7.54
CA VAL A 108 -6.03 -1.09 -8.70
C VAL A 108 -6.01 -2.61 -8.52
N SER A 109 -5.06 -3.15 -7.76
CA SER A 109 -4.98 -4.59 -7.46
C SER A 109 -6.14 -5.11 -6.62
N SER A 110 -6.88 -4.24 -5.90
CA SER A 110 -8.08 -4.64 -5.13
C SER A 110 -9.17 -5.25 -6.00
N ILE A 111 -9.19 -4.96 -7.31
CA ILE A 111 -10.16 -5.56 -8.25
C ILE A 111 -10.00 -7.08 -8.40
N LEU A 112 -8.85 -7.64 -7.98
CA LEU A 112 -8.60 -9.08 -8.00
C LEU A 112 -9.53 -9.88 -7.10
N VAL A 113 -10.24 -9.23 -6.15
CA VAL A 113 -11.33 -9.86 -5.39
C VAL A 113 -12.37 -10.53 -6.32
N ILE A 114 -12.58 -9.98 -7.51
CA ILE A 114 -13.45 -10.59 -8.52
C ILE A 114 -12.86 -11.92 -9.00
N ALA A 115 -11.56 -11.98 -9.30
CA ALA A 115 -10.88 -13.22 -9.68
C ALA A 115 -10.86 -14.23 -8.53
N GLU A 116 -10.63 -13.78 -7.29
CA GLU A 116 -10.66 -14.63 -6.10
C GLU A 116 -12.03 -15.26 -5.83
N PHE A 117 -13.10 -14.65 -6.31
CA PHE A 117 -14.45 -15.23 -6.26
C PHE A 117 -14.76 -16.10 -7.49
N THR A 118 -14.48 -15.61 -8.70
CA THR A 118 -14.90 -16.26 -9.95
C THR A 118 -14.10 -17.53 -10.24
N ILE A 119 -12.81 -17.57 -9.91
CA ILE A 119 -11.95 -18.74 -10.10
C ILE A 119 -12.43 -19.93 -9.24
N PRO A 120 -12.59 -19.82 -7.91
CA PRO A 120 -13.09 -20.92 -7.09
C PRO A 120 -14.53 -21.34 -7.48
N LEU A 121 -15.38 -20.39 -7.85
CA LEU A 121 -16.74 -20.72 -8.24
C LEU A 121 -16.77 -21.62 -9.48
N LEU A 122 -16.01 -21.28 -10.53
CA LEU A 122 -15.92 -22.14 -11.73
C LEU A 122 -15.21 -23.47 -11.41
N ALA A 123 -14.23 -23.48 -10.51
CA ALA A 123 -13.57 -24.70 -10.04
C ALA A 123 -14.55 -25.65 -9.34
N VAL A 124 -15.40 -25.14 -8.47
CA VAL A 124 -16.46 -25.93 -7.81
C VAL A 124 -17.49 -26.46 -8.83
N MET A 125 -17.87 -25.64 -9.81
CA MET A 125 -18.74 -26.08 -10.90
C MET A 125 -18.08 -27.23 -11.70
N ALA A 126 -16.79 -27.15 -11.99
CA ALA A 126 -16.05 -28.22 -12.65
C ALA A 126 -16.02 -29.51 -11.83
N LEU A 127 -15.74 -29.39 -10.52
CA LEU A 127 -15.74 -30.52 -9.59
C LEU A 127 -17.13 -31.20 -9.56
N ARG A 128 -18.19 -30.41 -9.51
CA ARG A 128 -19.59 -30.93 -9.57
C ARG A 128 -19.84 -31.72 -10.86
N GLU A 129 -19.39 -31.21 -12.03
CA GLU A 129 -19.56 -31.95 -13.29
C GLU A 129 -18.79 -33.29 -13.26
N VAL A 130 -17.57 -33.33 -12.71
CA VAL A 130 -16.78 -34.56 -12.55
C VAL A 130 -17.44 -35.54 -11.58
N ILE A 131 -17.99 -35.06 -10.46
CA ILE A 131 -18.69 -35.92 -9.49
C ILE A 131 -19.96 -36.53 -10.13
N ASN A 132 -20.72 -35.75 -10.87
CA ASN A 132 -21.96 -36.21 -11.51
C ASN A 132 -21.68 -37.15 -12.69
N ARG A 133 -20.54 -37.02 -13.35
CA ARG A 133 -20.15 -37.80 -14.54
C ARG A 133 -18.67 -38.19 -14.48
N PRO A 134 -18.31 -39.26 -13.73
CA PRO A 134 -16.91 -39.65 -13.55
C PRO A 134 -16.17 -39.96 -14.86
N GLN A 135 -16.89 -40.46 -15.88
CA GLN A 135 -16.33 -40.72 -17.20
C GLN A 135 -15.96 -39.48 -18.01
N LEU A 136 -16.44 -38.30 -17.60
CA LEU A 136 -16.19 -37.03 -18.27
C LEU A 136 -14.70 -36.71 -18.47
N LEU A 137 -13.86 -37.08 -17.49
CA LEU A 137 -12.41 -36.87 -17.62
C LEU A 137 -11.77 -37.73 -18.70
N ARG A 138 -12.32 -38.89 -18.98
CA ARG A 138 -11.85 -39.73 -20.10
C ARG A 138 -12.38 -39.23 -21.43
N GLU A 139 -13.65 -38.82 -21.47
CA GLU A 139 -14.27 -38.25 -22.66
C GLU A 139 -13.61 -36.92 -23.08
N GLN A 140 -13.20 -36.12 -22.13
CA GLN A 140 -12.54 -34.82 -22.29
C GLN A 140 -11.03 -34.88 -21.95
N ALA A 141 -10.37 -35.97 -22.33
CA ALA A 141 -8.95 -36.19 -21.97
C ALA A 141 -8.02 -35.06 -22.45
N ARG A 142 -8.32 -34.45 -23.63
CA ARG A 142 -7.54 -33.29 -24.11
C ARG A 142 -7.65 -32.10 -23.14
N ALA A 143 -8.86 -31.77 -22.70
CA ALA A 143 -9.07 -30.69 -21.73
C ALA A 143 -8.34 -30.96 -20.42
N PHE A 144 -8.40 -32.19 -19.92
CA PHE A 144 -7.70 -32.62 -18.73
C PHE A 144 -6.18 -32.43 -18.85
N TYR A 145 -5.56 -32.94 -19.94
CA TYR A 145 -4.11 -32.82 -20.14
C TYR A 145 -3.67 -31.38 -20.40
N ILE A 146 -4.46 -30.56 -21.10
CA ILE A 146 -4.17 -29.12 -21.25
C ILE A 146 -4.19 -28.42 -19.91
N SER A 147 -5.20 -28.65 -19.07
CA SER A 147 -5.29 -28.06 -17.73
C SER A 147 -4.14 -28.51 -16.84
N LEU A 148 -3.74 -29.79 -16.92
CA LEU A 148 -2.59 -30.34 -16.17
C LEU A 148 -1.28 -29.71 -16.65
N ALA A 149 -1.08 -29.57 -17.95
CA ALA A 149 0.12 -28.95 -18.51
C ALA A 149 0.23 -27.46 -18.12
N LEU A 150 -0.87 -26.72 -18.16
CA LEU A 150 -0.92 -25.31 -17.80
C LEU A 150 -0.79 -25.04 -16.28
N THR A 151 -0.95 -26.04 -15.44
CA THR A 151 -0.79 -25.92 -13.98
C THR A 151 0.42 -26.67 -13.48
N ALA A 152 0.36 -27.99 -13.34
CA ALA A 152 1.48 -28.80 -12.90
C ALA A 152 2.67 -28.70 -13.85
N GLY A 153 2.46 -28.71 -15.18
CA GLY A 153 3.53 -28.59 -16.18
C GLY A 153 4.29 -27.26 -16.04
N ILE A 154 3.58 -26.13 -15.97
CA ILE A 154 4.22 -24.82 -15.75
C ILE A 154 4.91 -24.76 -14.38
N SER A 155 4.30 -25.29 -13.32
CA SER A 155 4.92 -25.33 -11.99
C SER A 155 6.21 -26.17 -12.03
N LEU A 156 6.23 -27.27 -12.74
CA LEU A 156 7.42 -28.10 -12.92
C LEU A 156 8.53 -27.36 -13.70
N LEU A 157 8.17 -26.65 -14.77
CA LEU A 157 9.12 -25.84 -15.55
C LEU A 157 9.71 -24.73 -14.68
N PHE A 158 8.92 -24.04 -13.87
CA PHE A 158 9.39 -23.05 -12.91
C PHE A 158 10.35 -23.66 -11.86
N ALA A 159 10.08 -24.87 -11.43
CA ALA A 159 10.93 -25.57 -10.47
C ALA A 159 12.28 -26.03 -11.05
N LEU A 160 12.28 -26.45 -12.31
CA LEU A 160 13.49 -27.00 -12.97
C LEU A 160 14.34 -25.94 -13.66
N ALA A 161 13.73 -24.88 -14.19
CA ALA A 161 14.40 -23.86 -14.99
C ALA A 161 13.89 -22.44 -14.68
N PRO A 162 14.01 -21.95 -13.43
CA PRO A 162 13.50 -20.65 -13.03
C PRO A 162 14.12 -19.49 -13.84
N GLY A 163 15.41 -19.54 -14.13
CA GLY A 163 16.13 -18.53 -14.91
C GLY A 163 15.72 -18.42 -16.39
N PHE A 164 14.99 -19.41 -16.91
CA PHE A 164 14.44 -19.31 -18.26
C PHE A 164 13.29 -18.31 -18.36
N PHE A 165 12.52 -18.15 -17.28
CA PHE A 165 11.34 -17.27 -17.24
C PHE A 165 11.65 -15.89 -16.67
N PHE A 166 12.66 -15.78 -15.82
CA PHE A 166 13.01 -14.54 -15.15
C PHE A 166 14.52 -14.29 -15.28
N SER A 167 14.85 -13.19 -15.95
CA SER A 167 16.23 -12.75 -16.13
C SER A 167 16.84 -12.13 -14.87
N SER A 168 16.01 -11.66 -13.94
CA SER A 168 16.41 -11.11 -12.64
C SER A 168 15.33 -11.36 -11.59
N PHE A 169 15.77 -11.51 -10.34
CA PHE A 169 14.92 -11.62 -9.15
C PHE A 169 15.00 -10.36 -8.27
N VAL A 170 15.31 -9.21 -8.89
CA VAL A 170 15.36 -7.89 -8.27
C VAL A 170 14.53 -6.93 -9.13
N SER A 171 13.70 -6.10 -8.51
CA SER A 171 12.92 -5.09 -9.26
C SER A 171 13.79 -3.91 -9.68
N SER A 172 13.34 -3.16 -10.69
CA SER A 172 14.05 -1.97 -11.18
C SER A 172 14.20 -0.90 -10.09
N MET A 173 13.15 -0.73 -9.27
CA MET A 173 13.17 0.22 -8.16
C MET A 173 14.14 -0.21 -7.05
N GLU A 174 14.14 -1.47 -6.67
CA GLU A 174 15.06 -2.02 -5.68
C GLU A 174 16.50 -1.97 -6.16
N MET A 175 16.74 -2.27 -7.43
CA MET A 175 18.06 -2.14 -8.06
C MET A 175 18.59 -0.71 -7.93
N SER A 176 17.76 0.28 -8.25
CA SER A 176 18.14 1.69 -8.13
C SER A 176 18.41 2.09 -6.67
N ALA A 177 17.62 1.58 -5.72
CA ALA A 177 17.82 1.85 -4.30
C ALA A 177 19.13 1.23 -3.79
N LEU A 178 19.44 -0.01 -4.18
CA LEU A 178 20.68 -0.68 -3.82
C LEU A 178 21.91 0.03 -4.44
N GLN A 179 21.83 0.46 -5.70
CA GLN A 179 22.89 1.22 -6.36
C GLN A 179 23.21 2.54 -5.66
N ASN A 180 22.20 3.20 -5.11
CA ASN A 180 22.39 4.45 -4.37
C ASN A 180 22.91 4.25 -2.94
N ALA A 181 22.65 3.08 -2.33
CA ALA A 181 22.99 2.81 -0.93
C ALA A 181 24.31 2.06 -0.75
N ILE A 182 24.76 1.30 -1.78
CA ILE A 182 25.88 0.37 -1.68
C ILE A 182 26.97 0.74 -2.71
N PRO A 183 28.25 0.78 -2.31
CA PRO A 183 29.37 1.01 -3.23
C PRO A 183 29.37 -0.03 -4.37
N ALA A 184 29.68 0.43 -5.60
CA ALA A 184 29.60 -0.40 -6.80
C ALA A 184 30.44 -1.70 -6.72
N GLU A 185 31.58 -1.66 -6.02
CA GLU A 185 32.47 -2.81 -5.81
C GLU A 185 31.82 -3.92 -4.98
N GLN A 186 30.91 -3.59 -4.06
CA GLN A 186 30.23 -4.52 -3.17
C GLN A 186 28.87 -4.97 -3.72
N LEU A 187 28.31 -4.24 -4.67
CA LEU A 187 26.96 -4.46 -5.16
C LEU A 187 26.82 -5.80 -5.92
N ALA A 188 27.77 -6.12 -6.80
CA ALA A 188 27.67 -7.31 -7.64
C ALA A 188 27.57 -8.62 -6.86
N PRO A 189 28.42 -8.91 -5.85
CA PRO A 189 28.29 -10.15 -5.06
C PRO A 189 26.99 -10.17 -4.24
N ILE A 190 26.51 -9.03 -3.73
CA ILE A 190 25.24 -8.93 -3.01
C ILE A 190 24.08 -9.32 -3.94
N LEU A 191 24.05 -8.78 -5.15
CA LEU A 191 22.97 -9.07 -6.12
C LEU A 191 22.94 -10.55 -6.49
N VAL A 192 24.10 -11.17 -6.74
CA VAL A 192 24.19 -12.61 -7.05
C VAL A 192 23.59 -13.43 -5.91
N ASN A 193 24.00 -13.16 -4.67
CA ASN A 193 23.48 -13.92 -3.53
C ASN A 193 21.98 -13.62 -3.25
N LEU A 194 21.53 -12.38 -3.41
CA LEU A 194 20.11 -12.02 -3.28
C LEU A 194 19.25 -12.77 -4.30
N GLU A 195 19.72 -12.88 -5.56
CA GLU A 195 19.02 -13.63 -6.59
C GLU A 195 18.98 -15.13 -6.28
N GLU A 196 20.07 -15.73 -5.78
CA GLU A 196 20.09 -17.13 -5.33
C GLU A 196 19.09 -17.39 -4.20
N VAL A 197 19.02 -16.50 -3.23
CA VAL A 197 18.06 -16.57 -2.10
C VAL A 197 16.63 -16.57 -2.62
N ARG A 198 16.28 -15.61 -3.47
CA ARG A 198 14.91 -15.45 -4.01
C ARG A 198 14.55 -16.57 -4.98
N GLN A 199 15.51 -17.02 -5.79
CA GLN A 199 15.34 -18.18 -6.67
C GLN A 199 15.05 -19.46 -5.87
N ALA A 200 15.72 -19.66 -4.74
CA ALA A 200 15.45 -20.82 -3.88
C ALA A 200 14.02 -20.81 -3.32
N ILE A 201 13.52 -19.64 -2.89
CA ILE A 201 12.14 -19.47 -2.42
C ILE A 201 11.14 -19.76 -3.55
N PHE A 202 11.36 -19.19 -4.72
CA PHE A 202 10.51 -19.38 -5.89
C PHE A 202 10.46 -20.86 -6.33
N THR A 203 11.60 -21.52 -6.39
CA THR A 203 11.72 -22.93 -6.77
C THR A 203 10.99 -23.85 -5.77
N ALA A 204 11.12 -23.58 -4.47
CA ALA A 204 10.40 -24.34 -3.45
C ALA A 204 8.86 -24.19 -3.58
N ASP A 205 8.38 -22.97 -3.87
CA ASP A 205 6.97 -22.73 -4.10
C ASP A 205 6.45 -23.36 -5.39
N ALA A 206 7.29 -23.45 -6.41
CA ALA A 206 6.96 -24.13 -7.66
C ALA A 206 6.81 -25.65 -7.44
N TRP A 207 7.75 -26.29 -6.73
CA TRP A 207 7.65 -27.70 -6.33
C TRP A 207 6.40 -27.97 -5.49
N ARG A 208 6.14 -27.11 -4.50
CA ARG A 208 4.96 -27.22 -3.67
C ARG A 208 3.69 -27.23 -4.51
N SER A 209 3.53 -26.26 -5.43
CA SER A 209 2.36 -26.17 -6.31
C SER A 209 2.22 -27.38 -7.22
N PHE A 210 3.32 -27.87 -7.76
CA PHE A 210 3.35 -29.08 -8.58
C PHE A 210 2.78 -30.29 -7.82
N PHE A 211 3.28 -30.55 -6.61
CA PHE A 211 2.80 -31.69 -5.81
C PHE A 211 1.34 -31.54 -5.35
N ILE A 212 0.90 -30.33 -5.00
CA ILE A 212 -0.51 -30.08 -4.63
C ILE A 212 -1.45 -30.39 -5.80
N VAL A 213 -1.10 -29.97 -7.02
CA VAL A 213 -1.90 -30.30 -8.22
C VAL A 213 -1.90 -31.80 -8.46
N LEU A 214 -0.75 -32.48 -8.36
CA LEU A 214 -0.66 -33.92 -8.55
C LEU A 214 -1.47 -34.72 -7.52
N ILE A 215 -1.43 -34.33 -6.25
CA ILE A 215 -2.24 -34.97 -5.20
C ILE A 215 -3.74 -34.81 -5.50
N GLY A 216 -4.18 -33.58 -5.83
CA GLY A 216 -5.57 -33.33 -6.20
C GLY A 216 -6.01 -34.12 -7.43
N VAL A 217 -5.16 -34.19 -8.45
CA VAL A 217 -5.42 -35.02 -9.66
C VAL A 217 -5.48 -36.52 -9.34
N ALA A 218 -4.58 -37.00 -8.47
CA ALA A 218 -4.60 -38.40 -8.03
C ALA A 218 -5.90 -38.77 -7.29
N LEU A 219 -6.40 -37.84 -6.43
CA LEU A 219 -7.69 -37.99 -5.75
C LEU A 219 -8.86 -38.04 -6.75
N LEU A 220 -8.87 -37.15 -7.75
CA LEU A 220 -9.88 -37.18 -8.81
C LEU A 220 -9.81 -38.48 -9.61
N TRP A 221 -8.60 -38.93 -9.95
CA TRP A 221 -8.41 -40.18 -10.68
C TRP A 221 -8.90 -41.40 -9.87
N ALA A 222 -8.59 -41.45 -8.56
CA ALA A 222 -9.05 -42.51 -7.68
C ALA A 222 -10.57 -42.56 -7.60
N TYR A 223 -11.23 -41.41 -7.58
CA TYR A 223 -12.68 -41.29 -7.63
C TYR A 223 -13.24 -41.81 -8.98
N CYS A 224 -12.72 -41.35 -10.10
CA CYS A 224 -13.15 -41.79 -11.42
C CYS A 224 -12.88 -43.28 -11.68
N ALA A 225 -11.88 -43.87 -11.00
CA ALA A 225 -11.61 -45.30 -11.02
C ALA A 225 -12.51 -46.13 -10.08
N GLY A 226 -13.46 -45.50 -9.36
CA GLY A 226 -14.36 -46.16 -8.44
C GLY A 226 -13.73 -46.57 -7.11
N LYS A 227 -12.49 -46.17 -6.83
CA LYS A 227 -11.73 -46.50 -5.61
C LYS A 227 -12.06 -45.56 -4.43
N LEU A 228 -12.69 -44.42 -4.68
CA LEU A 228 -12.99 -43.40 -3.68
C LEU A 228 -14.47 -43.00 -3.79
N LYS A 229 -15.16 -42.84 -2.65
CA LYS A 229 -16.53 -42.30 -2.60
C LYS A 229 -16.53 -40.79 -2.73
N ALA A 230 -17.58 -40.19 -3.31
CA ALA A 230 -17.71 -38.75 -3.52
C ALA A 230 -17.52 -37.93 -2.24
N GLY A 231 -18.09 -38.32 -1.11
CA GLY A 231 -17.92 -37.63 0.16
C GLY A 231 -16.46 -37.62 0.68
N LEU A 232 -15.75 -38.74 0.47
CA LEU A 232 -14.32 -38.82 0.82
C LEU A 232 -13.45 -37.98 -0.12
N LEU A 233 -13.78 -37.94 -1.42
CA LEU A 233 -13.12 -37.06 -2.37
C LEU A 233 -13.26 -35.60 -1.94
N VAL A 234 -14.47 -35.13 -1.69
CA VAL A 234 -14.74 -33.75 -1.28
C VAL A 234 -14.01 -33.43 0.01
N GLY A 235 -14.08 -34.31 1.03
CA GLY A 235 -13.38 -34.14 2.29
C GLY A 235 -11.85 -34.03 2.11
N ALA A 236 -11.26 -34.95 1.34
CA ALA A 236 -9.81 -34.93 1.06
C ALA A 236 -9.37 -33.68 0.28
N LEU A 237 -10.14 -33.26 -0.73
CA LEU A 237 -9.86 -32.03 -1.47
C LEU A 237 -10.03 -30.78 -0.60
N THR A 238 -11.00 -30.76 0.31
CA THR A 238 -11.16 -29.68 1.29
C THR A 238 -9.92 -29.56 2.19
N VAL A 239 -9.45 -30.67 2.74
CA VAL A 239 -8.23 -30.69 3.57
C VAL A 239 -7.01 -30.22 2.75
N LEU A 240 -6.87 -30.71 1.51
CA LEU A 240 -5.78 -30.29 0.62
C LEU A 240 -5.82 -28.78 0.36
N CYS A 241 -6.99 -28.21 0.02
CA CYS A 241 -7.15 -26.78 -0.21
C CYS A 241 -6.91 -25.95 1.07
N LEU A 242 -7.39 -26.40 2.22
CA LEU A 242 -7.14 -25.75 3.50
C LEU A 242 -5.64 -25.72 3.82
N ALA A 243 -4.93 -26.83 3.67
CA ALA A 243 -3.50 -26.91 3.91
C ALA A 243 -2.73 -26.00 2.94
N ASP A 244 -3.14 -25.96 1.66
CA ASP A 244 -2.57 -25.10 0.64
C ASP A 244 -2.76 -23.61 0.99
N MET A 245 -3.99 -23.19 1.21
CA MET A 245 -4.34 -21.80 1.49
C MET A 245 -3.77 -21.32 2.83
N TRP A 246 -3.88 -22.14 3.88
CA TRP A 246 -3.38 -21.80 5.21
C TRP A 246 -1.89 -21.47 5.21
N SER A 247 -1.10 -22.33 4.57
CA SER A 247 0.35 -22.16 4.52
C SER A 247 0.79 -20.90 3.74
N VAL A 248 0.00 -20.44 2.76
CA VAL A 248 0.25 -19.20 2.04
C VAL A 248 -0.23 -17.99 2.84
N ASN A 249 -1.43 -18.07 3.43
CA ASN A 249 -2.01 -16.96 4.19
C ASN A 249 -1.16 -16.60 5.42
N LYS A 250 -0.55 -17.59 6.09
CA LYS A 250 0.37 -17.38 7.21
C LYS A 250 1.61 -16.55 6.85
N ARG A 251 1.97 -16.44 5.59
CA ARG A 251 3.08 -15.56 5.13
C ARG A 251 2.72 -14.08 5.19
N TYR A 252 1.41 -13.77 5.14
CA TYR A 252 0.90 -12.40 5.15
C TYR A 252 0.31 -12.02 6.50
N LEU A 253 -0.30 -12.99 7.17
CA LEU A 253 -0.93 -12.83 8.48
C LEU A 253 -0.37 -13.90 9.43
N TYR A 254 0.72 -13.57 10.10
CA TYR A 254 1.45 -14.43 11.03
C TYR A 254 1.20 -14.04 12.48
N ASP A 255 1.58 -14.92 13.40
CA ASP A 255 1.13 -14.84 14.80
C ASP A 255 1.62 -13.58 15.53
N GLU A 256 2.80 -13.07 15.21
CA GLU A 256 3.40 -11.87 15.79
C GLU A 256 2.64 -10.58 15.45
N GLN A 257 1.80 -10.61 14.40
CA GLN A 257 0.91 -9.49 14.07
C GLN A 257 -0.33 -9.43 14.97
N PHE A 258 -0.63 -10.49 15.71
CA PHE A 258 -1.76 -10.51 16.63
C PHE A 258 -1.32 -10.04 18.02
N VAL A 259 -1.92 -8.96 18.46
CA VAL A 259 -1.70 -8.41 19.80
C VAL A 259 -2.88 -8.71 20.71
N ALA A 260 -2.65 -8.72 22.01
CA ALA A 260 -3.72 -8.92 22.99
C ALA A 260 -4.79 -7.82 22.84
N LYS A 261 -6.05 -8.19 23.09
CA LYS A 261 -7.18 -7.24 22.99
C LYS A 261 -6.93 -6.01 23.87
N GLY A 262 -7.02 -4.85 23.26
CA GLY A 262 -6.81 -3.57 23.93
C GLY A 262 -5.37 -3.04 23.89
N THR A 263 -4.37 -3.84 23.48
CA THR A 263 -2.99 -3.38 23.34
C THR A 263 -2.88 -2.28 22.28
N GLU A 264 -3.61 -2.37 21.19
CA GLU A 264 -3.65 -1.36 20.14
C GLU A 264 -4.17 -0.01 20.63
N MET A 265 -5.04 -0.02 21.64
CA MET A 265 -5.61 1.19 22.23
C MET A 265 -4.75 1.78 23.35
N GLN A 266 -3.69 1.08 23.79
CA GLN A 266 -2.83 1.60 24.87
C GLN A 266 -2.15 2.93 24.53
N PRO A 267 -1.62 3.15 23.30
CA PRO A 267 -1.06 4.45 22.93
C PRO A 267 -2.07 5.60 22.95
N PHE A 268 -3.37 5.29 22.85
CA PHE A 268 -4.47 6.25 22.84
C PHE A 268 -5.19 6.36 24.19
N SER A 269 -4.89 5.47 25.13
CA SER A 269 -5.54 5.46 26.45
C SER A 269 -5.03 6.58 27.36
N GLN A 270 -3.80 7.02 27.14
CA GLN A 270 -3.18 8.10 27.90
C GLN A 270 -2.29 8.96 26.99
N PRO A 271 -2.44 10.29 27.01
CA PRO A 271 -1.55 11.18 26.30
C PRO A 271 -0.14 11.09 26.86
N THR A 272 0.86 11.23 25.99
CA THR A 272 2.28 11.32 26.38
C THR A 272 2.56 12.55 27.24
N ALA A 273 3.75 12.66 27.79
CA ALA A 273 4.16 13.89 28.52
C ALA A 273 4.10 15.11 27.60
N THR A 274 4.52 14.97 26.36
CA THR A 274 4.46 16.01 25.31
C THR A 274 3.01 16.40 24.99
N ASP A 275 2.13 15.43 24.81
CA ASP A 275 0.71 15.69 24.54
C ASP A 275 0.05 16.41 25.71
N LYS A 276 0.34 15.99 26.95
CA LYS A 276 -0.18 16.64 28.17
C LYS A 276 0.24 18.10 28.28
N GLU A 277 1.45 18.41 27.85
CA GLU A 277 1.95 19.79 27.86
C GLU A 277 1.22 20.65 26.84
N ILE A 278 1.07 20.14 25.61
CA ILE A 278 0.31 20.84 24.54
C ILE A 278 -1.17 21.02 24.92
N LEU A 279 -1.78 20.01 25.53
CA LEU A 279 -3.19 20.03 25.93
C LEU A 279 -3.49 21.02 27.09
N LYS A 280 -2.48 21.60 27.74
CA LYS A 280 -2.68 22.71 28.67
C LYS A 280 -3.11 24.01 27.96
N ASP A 281 -2.75 24.14 26.68
CA ASP A 281 -3.19 25.27 25.87
C ASP A 281 -4.67 25.07 25.47
N THR A 282 -5.53 25.87 26.04
CA THR A 282 -6.99 25.85 25.79
C THR A 282 -7.41 26.70 24.60
N THR A 283 -6.46 27.29 23.86
CA THR A 283 -6.75 28.03 22.63
C THR A 283 -7.45 27.12 21.63
N LEU A 284 -8.52 27.64 21.00
CA LEU A 284 -9.31 26.87 20.05
C LEU A 284 -8.57 26.73 18.71
N ASP A 285 -8.69 25.54 18.14
CA ASP A 285 -8.42 25.27 16.73
C ASP A 285 -6.99 25.52 16.21
N TYR A 286 -5.99 25.51 17.10
CA TYR A 286 -4.60 25.41 16.65
C TYR A 286 -4.28 24.01 16.12
N ARG A 287 -3.22 23.91 15.33
CA ARG A 287 -2.74 22.66 14.79
C ARG A 287 -1.35 22.29 15.32
N VAL A 288 -1.07 20.99 15.26
CA VAL A 288 0.20 20.41 15.73
C VAL A 288 0.87 19.70 14.56
N LEU A 289 2.16 19.91 14.38
CA LEU A 289 3.00 19.18 13.45
C LEU A 289 3.94 18.26 14.21
N ASN A 290 3.74 16.95 14.08
CA ASN A 290 4.60 15.96 14.70
C ASN A 290 5.75 15.57 13.76
N LEU A 291 6.96 15.95 14.13
CA LEU A 291 8.20 15.70 13.42
C LEU A 291 8.96 14.46 13.93
N SER A 292 8.45 13.80 15.00
CA SER A 292 9.04 12.58 15.55
C SER A 292 8.60 11.31 14.83
N VAL A 293 7.65 11.42 13.91
CA VAL A 293 7.05 10.32 13.15
C VAL A 293 7.06 10.62 11.65
N ASN A 294 6.66 9.65 10.83
CA ASN A 294 6.39 9.95 9.43
C ASN A 294 5.08 10.75 9.31
N THR A 295 5.21 12.07 9.38
CA THR A 295 4.13 13.06 9.54
C THR A 295 2.90 12.79 8.65
N PHE A 296 3.09 12.40 7.39
CA PHE A 296 2.00 12.23 6.43
C PHE A 296 1.58 10.77 6.23
N ASN A 297 2.14 9.84 7.03
CA ASN A 297 1.86 8.41 6.93
C ASN A 297 1.52 7.77 8.29
N GLU A 298 1.05 8.58 9.26
CA GLU A 298 0.59 8.13 10.57
C GLU A 298 -0.71 8.84 10.96
N ASN A 299 -1.44 8.33 11.95
CA ASN A 299 -2.70 8.91 12.42
C ASN A 299 -2.76 9.08 13.95
N ASN A 300 -1.73 8.67 14.67
CA ASN A 300 -1.72 8.67 16.13
C ASN A 300 -1.77 10.10 16.69
N THR A 301 -1.06 11.03 16.06
CA THR A 301 -1.07 12.45 16.44
C THR A 301 -2.47 13.05 16.39
N ALA A 302 -3.28 12.65 15.39
CA ALA A 302 -4.63 13.16 15.22
C ALA A 302 -5.63 12.70 16.31
N TYR A 303 -5.23 11.74 17.14
CA TYR A 303 -6.06 11.29 18.26
C TYR A 303 -6.15 12.36 19.37
N TRP A 304 -5.04 13.02 19.64
CA TRP A 304 -4.95 14.04 20.71
C TRP A 304 -4.98 15.47 20.20
N HIS A 305 -4.57 15.69 18.94
CA HIS A 305 -4.36 17.03 18.38
C HIS A 305 -4.96 17.17 16.99
N LYS A 306 -5.30 18.40 16.60
CA LYS A 306 -5.58 18.74 15.20
C LYS A 306 -4.25 18.72 14.43
N SER A 307 -3.95 17.61 13.78
CA SER A 307 -2.66 17.38 13.10
C SER A 307 -2.61 18.06 11.71
N ILE A 308 -1.44 18.62 11.40
CA ILE A 308 -1.07 19.01 10.02
C ILE A 308 -0.85 17.77 9.16
N GLY A 309 -0.35 16.68 9.76
CA GLY A 309 -0.07 15.41 9.12
C GLY A 309 -1.28 14.48 9.03
N GLY A 310 -0.97 13.22 8.86
CA GLY A 310 -1.93 12.13 8.82
C GLY A 310 -2.01 11.42 7.48
N TYR A 311 -2.28 10.12 7.53
CA TYR A 311 -2.57 9.32 6.36
C TYR A 311 -4.08 9.31 6.10
N HIS A 312 -4.49 9.68 4.89
CA HIS A 312 -5.87 9.58 4.43
C HIS A 312 -5.91 9.15 2.95
N ALA A 313 -6.62 8.07 2.67
CA ALA A 313 -6.73 7.53 1.30
C ALA A 313 -7.39 8.52 0.31
N ALA A 314 -8.29 9.38 0.81
CA ALA A 314 -8.99 10.41 0.04
C ALA A 314 -8.46 11.83 0.34
N LYS A 315 -7.15 11.98 0.58
CA LYS A 315 -6.52 13.28 0.77
C LYS A 315 -6.82 14.21 -0.41
N LEU A 316 -7.21 15.44 -0.12
CA LEU A 316 -7.45 16.44 -1.16
C LEU A 316 -6.17 16.69 -1.96
N ARG A 317 -6.27 16.71 -3.28
CA ARG A 317 -5.12 16.94 -4.16
C ARG A 317 -4.44 18.27 -3.85
N ARG A 318 -5.20 19.34 -3.65
CA ARG A 318 -4.66 20.67 -3.26
C ARG A 318 -3.81 20.60 -1.99
N TYR A 319 -4.21 19.78 -1.02
CA TYR A 319 -3.43 19.62 0.21
C TYR A 319 -2.15 18.82 -0.03
N GLN A 320 -2.20 17.81 -0.91
CA GLN A 320 -1.00 17.07 -1.31
C GLN A 320 0.00 17.99 -2.04
N GLU A 321 -0.48 18.86 -2.93
CA GLU A 321 0.35 19.84 -3.65
C GLU A 321 1.02 20.82 -2.67
N ILE A 322 0.30 21.34 -1.67
CA ILE A 322 0.90 22.19 -0.63
C ILE A 322 1.95 21.42 0.20
N ILE A 323 1.73 20.14 0.46
CA ILE A 323 2.73 19.31 1.15
C ILE A 323 4.02 19.21 0.33
N GLU A 324 3.88 18.89 -0.95
CA GLU A 324 5.01 18.64 -1.86
C GLU A 324 5.79 19.90 -2.18
N GLU A 325 5.10 20.99 -2.49
CA GLU A 325 5.73 22.25 -2.94
C GLU A 325 6.25 23.09 -1.77
N HIS A 326 5.65 23.04 -0.58
CA HIS A 326 5.97 23.94 0.51
C HIS A 326 6.32 23.22 1.82
N ILE A 327 5.40 22.43 2.38
CA ILE A 327 5.54 21.94 3.76
C ILE A 327 6.79 21.06 3.94
N GLN A 328 7.11 20.20 2.96
CA GLN A 328 8.32 19.36 3.04
C GLN A 328 9.61 20.19 3.07
N GLY A 329 9.67 21.26 2.28
CA GLY A 329 10.79 22.21 2.29
C GLY A 329 10.91 22.95 3.62
N GLU A 330 9.78 23.38 4.20
CA GLU A 330 9.75 24.04 5.49
C GLU A 330 10.17 23.10 6.63
N ILE A 331 9.71 21.84 6.62
CA ILE A 331 10.13 20.80 7.57
C ILE A 331 11.65 20.57 7.49
N THR A 332 12.19 20.44 6.28
CA THR A 332 13.63 20.25 6.07
C THR A 332 14.43 21.45 6.63
N SER A 333 13.93 22.65 6.40
CA SER A 333 14.53 23.88 6.90
C SER A 333 14.48 23.97 8.42
N LEU A 334 13.38 23.55 9.05
CA LEU A 334 13.25 23.46 10.51
C LEU A 334 14.27 22.48 11.10
N PHE A 335 14.39 21.27 10.57
CA PHE A 335 15.36 20.28 11.07
C PHE A 335 16.80 20.79 11.01
N LYS A 336 17.13 21.60 10.00
CA LYS A 336 18.46 22.17 9.84
C LYS A 336 18.69 23.36 10.80
N LYS A 337 17.78 24.33 10.81
CA LYS A 337 18.00 25.62 11.48
C LYS A 337 17.60 25.64 12.96
N PHE A 338 16.68 24.81 13.41
CA PHE A 338 16.22 24.78 14.79
C PHE A 338 17.32 24.40 15.79
N PRO A 339 18.16 23.39 15.54
CA PRO A 339 19.32 23.10 16.40
C PRO A 339 20.35 24.24 16.39
N GLU A 340 20.60 24.88 15.23
CA GLU A 340 21.52 26.01 15.10
C GLU A 340 21.08 27.22 15.93
N ALA A 341 19.76 27.40 16.10
CA ALA A 341 19.16 28.45 16.92
C ALA A 341 19.14 28.10 18.43
N GLY A 342 19.74 26.97 18.81
CA GLY A 342 19.73 26.51 20.22
C GLY A 342 18.37 26.01 20.66
N ALA A 343 17.59 25.43 19.76
CA ALA A 343 16.23 24.91 19.97
C ALA A 343 15.21 25.98 20.46
N ASP A 344 15.37 27.20 19.97
CA ASP A 344 14.52 28.33 20.31
C ASP A 344 13.88 28.92 19.03
N MET A 345 12.56 28.74 18.89
CA MET A 345 11.80 29.25 17.73
C MET A 345 11.83 30.79 17.62
N THR A 346 11.98 31.52 18.75
CA THR A 346 11.98 33.00 18.72
C THR A 346 13.23 33.58 18.04
N LYS A 347 14.28 32.77 17.91
CA LYS A 347 15.54 33.15 17.23
C LYS A 347 15.53 32.82 15.74
N LEU A 348 14.50 32.13 15.26
CA LEU A 348 14.32 31.85 13.85
C LEU A 348 13.56 32.97 13.15
N ASP A 349 13.79 33.10 11.85
CA ASP A 349 13.02 34.02 11.02
C ASP A 349 11.58 33.51 10.90
N ALA A 350 10.62 34.41 11.10
CA ALA A 350 9.19 34.12 10.93
C ALA A 350 8.85 33.60 9.52
N ASN A 351 9.67 33.98 8.53
CA ASN A 351 9.51 33.54 7.13
C ASN A 351 10.14 32.16 6.86
N LEU A 352 10.67 31.47 7.86
CA LEU A 352 11.21 30.13 7.68
C LEU A 352 10.10 29.10 7.38
N THR A 353 8.91 29.33 7.93
CA THR A 353 7.77 28.39 7.86
C THR A 353 6.46 29.13 7.56
N PRO A 354 6.40 29.91 6.46
CA PRO A 354 5.26 30.77 6.18
C PRO A 354 3.96 29.98 5.97
N VAL A 355 4.02 28.83 5.30
CA VAL A 355 2.83 28.00 5.02
C VAL A 355 2.39 27.27 6.30
N LEU A 356 3.30 26.76 7.11
CA LEU A 356 2.96 26.18 8.41
C LEU A 356 2.35 27.23 9.34
N ASN A 357 2.84 28.47 9.32
CA ASN A 357 2.26 29.57 10.10
C ASN A 357 0.84 29.91 9.62
N MET A 358 0.63 29.96 8.29
CA MET A 358 -0.67 30.15 7.66
C MET A 358 -1.66 29.03 8.03
N LEU A 359 -1.19 27.79 8.13
CA LEU A 359 -1.98 26.65 8.56
C LEU A 359 -2.24 26.61 10.08
N ASN A 360 -1.88 27.67 10.82
CA ASN A 360 -2.04 27.77 12.26
C ASN A 360 -1.32 26.65 13.05
N THR A 361 -0.10 26.29 12.61
CA THR A 361 0.74 25.31 13.31
C THR A 361 1.34 25.96 14.55
N ARG A 362 0.69 25.77 15.69
CA ARG A 362 1.05 26.41 16.96
C ARG A 362 2.08 25.62 17.76
N TYR A 363 2.15 24.32 17.54
CA TYR A 363 3.13 23.44 18.19
C TYR A 363 3.80 22.52 17.18
N PHE A 364 5.10 22.35 17.37
CA PHE A 364 5.90 21.28 16.76
C PHE A 364 6.25 20.25 17.82
N ILE A 365 6.19 18.96 17.49
CA ILE A 365 6.70 17.88 18.34
C ILE A 365 8.02 17.42 17.73
N PHE A 366 9.13 17.71 18.41
CA PHE A 366 10.46 17.30 17.97
C PHE A 366 10.90 16.00 18.66
N PRO A 367 11.62 15.11 17.93
CA PRO A 367 12.25 13.95 18.55
C PRO A 367 13.47 14.36 19.39
N LEU A 368 13.64 13.68 20.51
CA LEU A 368 14.85 13.73 21.33
C LEU A 368 15.61 12.40 21.22
N GLN A 369 16.86 12.40 21.73
CA GLN A 369 17.62 11.16 21.85
C GLN A 369 16.92 10.20 22.83
N GLY A 370 16.91 8.89 22.49
CA GLY A 370 16.23 7.88 23.32
C GLY A 370 14.74 7.67 23.03
N GLY A 371 14.20 8.31 21.99
CA GLY A 371 12.79 8.13 21.57
C GLY A 371 11.79 9.01 22.33
N GLU A 372 12.26 9.88 23.19
CA GLU A 372 11.42 10.91 23.82
C GLU A 372 11.10 12.03 22.84
N THR A 373 10.09 12.84 23.17
CA THR A 373 9.66 13.98 22.37
C THR A 373 9.52 15.23 23.21
N VAL A 374 9.65 16.40 22.58
CA VAL A 374 9.45 17.70 23.24
C VAL A 374 8.50 18.56 22.43
N PRO A 375 7.54 19.26 23.09
CA PRO A 375 6.69 20.23 22.42
C PRO A 375 7.43 21.56 22.29
N VAL A 376 7.39 22.15 21.11
CA VAL A 376 7.98 23.45 20.81
C VAL A 376 6.88 24.39 20.35
N PHE A 377 6.70 25.49 21.08
CA PHE A 377 5.71 26.51 20.73
C PHE A 377 6.19 27.35 19.53
N ASN A 378 5.28 27.57 18.58
CA ASN A 378 5.50 28.44 17.42
C ASN A 378 4.82 29.81 17.67
N PRO A 379 5.57 30.87 17.93
CA PRO A 379 5.02 32.20 18.15
C PRO A 379 4.53 32.88 16.87
N TYR A 380 4.83 32.31 15.70
CA TYR A 380 4.54 32.89 14.39
C TYR A 380 3.25 32.36 13.74
N ALA A 381 2.54 31.41 14.36
CA ALA A 381 1.28 30.90 13.89
C ALA A 381 0.24 32.05 13.74
N LEU A 382 -0.44 32.11 12.59
CA LEU A 382 -1.30 33.25 12.25
C LEU A 382 -2.72 33.17 12.87
N GLY A 383 -3.04 32.07 13.55
CA GLY A 383 -4.37 31.85 14.11
C GLY A 383 -5.36 31.32 13.09
N ASN A 384 -6.64 31.38 13.45
CA ASN A 384 -7.72 30.83 12.61
C ASN A 384 -8.17 31.77 11.50
N ALA A 385 -7.98 33.07 11.71
CA ALA A 385 -8.26 34.12 10.73
C ALA A 385 -7.45 35.37 11.07
N TRP A 386 -7.02 36.09 10.06
CA TRP A 386 -6.30 37.36 10.19
C TRP A 386 -6.59 38.25 8.99
N PHE A 387 -6.39 39.55 9.15
CA PHE A 387 -6.44 40.50 8.05
C PHE A 387 -5.10 40.58 7.35
N VAL A 388 -5.11 40.82 6.05
CA VAL A 388 -3.93 41.06 5.23
C VAL A 388 -3.93 42.49 4.71
N ASP A 389 -2.75 43.04 4.47
CA ASP A 389 -2.59 44.40 3.96
C ASP A 389 -2.77 44.47 2.44
N GLU A 390 -2.45 43.36 1.74
CA GLU A 390 -2.42 43.31 0.29
C GLU A 390 -3.09 42.04 -0.25
N VAL A 391 -3.66 42.13 -1.46
CA VAL A 391 -4.19 41.01 -2.20
C VAL A 391 -3.51 40.97 -3.55
N GLU A 392 -2.79 39.89 -3.83
CA GLU A 392 -2.22 39.61 -5.13
C GLU A 392 -3.18 38.74 -5.94
N TYR A 393 -3.53 39.20 -7.15
CA TYR A 393 -4.40 38.46 -8.05
C TYR A 393 -3.58 37.67 -9.08
N VAL A 394 -3.88 36.38 -9.18
CA VAL A 394 -3.27 35.45 -10.14
C VAL A 394 -4.34 34.85 -11.06
N ASP A 395 -3.93 34.24 -12.16
CA ASP A 395 -4.87 33.82 -13.21
C ASP A 395 -5.46 32.40 -12.99
N ASN A 396 -4.86 31.61 -12.11
CA ASN A 396 -5.28 30.21 -11.85
C ASN A 396 -4.68 29.65 -10.57
N ALA A 397 -5.08 28.43 -10.21
CA ALA A 397 -4.63 27.73 -9.00
C ALA A 397 -3.10 27.45 -8.97
N ASN A 398 -2.45 27.27 -10.12
CA ASN A 398 -0.99 27.11 -10.17
C ASN A 398 -0.31 28.43 -9.75
N GLY A 399 -0.83 29.58 -10.22
CA GLY A 399 -0.35 30.88 -9.77
C GLY A 399 -0.55 31.10 -8.29
N GLU A 400 -1.64 30.58 -7.68
CA GLU A 400 -1.88 30.68 -6.23
C GLU A 400 -0.81 29.92 -5.45
N ILE A 401 -0.48 28.67 -5.84
CA ILE A 401 0.53 27.87 -5.12
C ILE A 401 1.94 28.40 -5.36
N ASP A 402 2.27 28.82 -6.57
CA ASP A 402 3.59 29.38 -6.90
C ASP A 402 3.87 30.69 -6.15
N ALA A 403 2.84 31.51 -5.95
CA ALA A 403 2.98 32.77 -5.25
C ALA A 403 3.36 32.60 -3.77
N LEU A 404 2.99 31.49 -3.12
CA LEU A 404 3.38 31.20 -1.75
C LEU A 404 4.90 31.09 -1.53
N HIS A 405 5.70 30.88 -2.58
CA HIS A 405 7.18 30.90 -2.48
C HIS A 405 7.76 32.30 -2.28
N ARG A 406 7.03 33.35 -2.65
CA ARG A 406 7.55 34.74 -2.67
C ARG A 406 6.80 35.70 -1.77
N ILE A 407 5.59 35.40 -1.36
CA ILE A 407 4.80 36.26 -0.47
C ILE A 407 5.01 35.87 0.99
N ASN A 408 4.69 36.83 1.87
CA ASN A 408 4.48 36.53 3.28
C ASN A 408 2.94 36.43 3.54
N PRO A 409 2.41 35.23 3.83
CA PRO A 409 0.96 35.05 4.06
C PRO A 409 0.39 35.86 5.22
N ARG A 410 1.26 36.39 6.08
CA ARG A 410 0.85 37.29 7.16
C ARG A 410 0.27 38.60 6.65
N ASN A 411 0.85 39.12 5.57
CA ASN A 411 0.54 40.46 5.08
C ASN A 411 -0.15 40.44 3.69
N THR A 412 0.05 39.35 2.92
CA THR A 412 -0.43 39.28 1.55
C THR A 412 -1.24 38.01 1.34
N ALA A 413 -2.46 38.13 0.82
CA ALA A 413 -3.26 37.02 0.32
C ALA A 413 -3.08 36.88 -1.19
N VAL A 414 -3.10 35.65 -1.71
CA VAL A 414 -3.14 35.35 -3.15
C VAL A 414 -4.50 34.80 -3.51
N VAL A 415 -5.10 35.34 -4.56
CA VAL A 415 -6.46 34.99 -4.96
C VAL A 415 -6.55 34.87 -6.48
N ASP A 416 -7.19 33.81 -6.95
CA ASP A 416 -7.55 33.67 -8.35
C ASP A 416 -8.45 34.84 -8.80
N ARG A 417 -8.08 35.53 -9.88
CA ARG A 417 -8.75 36.72 -10.42
C ARG A 417 -10.25 36.55 -10.61
N LYS A 418 -10.75 35.33 -10.81
CA LYS A 418 -12.18 35.04 -10.91
C LYS A 418 -12.98 35.38 -9.64
N PHE A 419 -12.30 35.50 -8.49
CA PHE A 419 -12.93 35.88 -7.22
C PHE A 419 -12.78 37.37 -6.86
N ALA A 420 -12.13 38.16 -7.71
CA ALA A 420 -11.84 39.58 -7.44
C ALA A 420 -13.09 40.41 -7.10
N GLU A 421 -14.23 40.12 -7.75
CA GLU A 421 -15.47 40.84 -7.54
C GLU A 421 -16.15 40.51 -6.19
N VAL A 422 -15.78 39.41 -5.55
CA VAL A 422 -16.36 38.98 -4.27
C VAL A 422 -15.63 39.61 -3.10
N LEU A 423 -14.39 40.02 -3.26
CA LEU A 423 -13.57 40.61 -2.21
C LEU A 423 -13.97 42.10 -2.00
N LYS A 424 -14.23 42.43 -0.73
CA LYS A 424 -14.53 43.81 -0.33
C LYS A 424 -13.43 44.33 0.59
N PRO A 425 -13.04 45.62 0.47
CA PRO A 425 -12.18 46.27 1.44
C PRO A 425 -12.76 46.20 2.84
N VAL A 426 -11.94 45.95 3.83
CA VAL A 426 -12.33 45.92 5.25
C VAL A 426 -11.87 47.20 5.91
N ALA A 427 -12.68 47.77 6.82
CA ALA A 427 -12.31 48.97 7.52
C ALA A 427 -11.17 48.70 8.52
N ALA A 428 -10.25 49.66 8.65
CA ALA A 428 -9.09 49.52 9.55
C ALA A 428 -9.44 49.34 11.05
N THR A 429 -10.70 49.58 11.40
CA THR A 429 -11.23 49.40 12.75
C THR A 429 -11.86 48.03 12.99
N ASP A 430 -11.95 47.20 11.96
CA ASP A 430 -12.52 45.88 12.08
C ASP A 430 -11.58 44.93 12.83
N THR A 431 -12.17 44.02 13.60
CA THR A 431 -11.44 43.00 14.35
C THR A 431 -11.94 41.61 13.97
N VAL A 432 -11.00 40.64 13.84
CA VAL A 432 -11.36 39.23 13.67
C VAL A 432 -11.38 38.58 15.05
N GLN A 433 -12.53 38.09 15.45
CA GLN A 433 -12.67 37.26 16.63
C GLN A 433 -13.41 35.96 16.29
N CYS A 434 -12.77 34.81 16.45
CA CYS A 434 -13.42 33.52 16.38
C CYS A 434 -14.25 33.28 17.66
N ILE A 435 -15.56 33.39 17.58
CA ILE A 435 -16.46 33.28 18.75
C ILE A 435 -17.08 31.89 18.86
N TYR A 436 -17.18 31.12 17.78
CA TYR A 436 -17.86 29.82 17.80
C TYR A 436 -17.37 28.84 16.73
N PHE A 437 -17.17 27.60 17.16
CA PHE A 437 -16.96 26.46 16.26
C PHE A 437 -18.03 25.41 16.51
N SER A 438 -18.94 25.20 15.56
CA SER A 438 -19.73 23.97 15.54
C SER A 438 -19.04 22.94 14.66
N VAL A 439 -19.01 21.70 15.13
CA VAL A 439 -18.51 20.57 14.35
C VAL A 439 -19.36 20.45 13.08
N GLY A 440 -18.82 20.89 11.95
CA GLY A 440 -19.41 20.64 10.64
C GLY A 440 -19.41 21.75 9.59
N ILE A 441 -19.38 23.04 9.93
CA ILE A 441 -19.44 24.12 8.92
C ILE A 441 -18.55 25.28 9.38
N VAL A 442 -17.51 25.57 8.62
CA VAL A 442 -16.75 26.83 8.75
C VAL A 442 -17.43 27.85 7.85
N HIS A 443 -18.15 28.81 8.42
CA HIS A 443 -18.53 30.04 7.74
C HIS A 443 -17.42 31.05 8.01
N ILE A 444 -16.65 31.39 6.99
CA ILE A 444 -15.80 32.58 6.98
C ILE A 444 -16.65 33.70 6.41
N PHE A 445 -16.99 34.65 7.22
CA PHE A 445 -17.59 35.90 6.80
C PHE A 445 -16.55 36.97 6.65
#